data_2a557ff36b208a1183826258eedf4d29
#
_entry.id   2a557ff36b208a1183826258eedf4d29
#
_cell.length_a   1.000
_cell.length_b   1.000
_cell.length_c   1.000
_cell.angle_alpha   90.00
_cell.angle_beta   90.00
_cell.angle_gamma   90.00
#
_symmetry.space_group_name_H-M   'P 1'
#
loop_
_entity.id
_entity.type
_entity.pdbx_description
1 polymer ?
#
loop_
_entity_poly.entity_id
_entity_poly.type
_entity_poly.pdbx_seq_one_letter_code
_entity_poly.pdbx_strand_id
1 'polypeptide(L)'
;ENGVVYQIIDNEDAAAKGISFPEGYAGPVFSDAEYSEAEGWMSEANKSERTNTSVLNIADKDLQGNIYNGSGYYGAANKLTVNIEDGASVTGAISATTIKHTTDGGKTQNTSIKEADYNQIGHVMNTPYYNGGNDVVVNVEKGGTWVADGTSIITKLTIADGATVTYGSAKDANGKAIKLEAGKTYENITVSDQPDETPAYTGLAQAEDGTWYYYLEGEIAYGISGLAQNEYGWWYVENGKVDFTHNGLVQNQYGWWYVQNGQINFNYTGLAQNEYGWWYVEGGKINFNYNSLAANEYGWWKIDGGKVNFDFTGAVEYNSAYYTVVNGKVVF
;
A
#
# COMPACT_ATOMS: atom_id res chain seq x y z
N GLU A 1 -12.92 -24.06 -4.90
CA GLU A 1 -11.72 -23.63 -5.65
C GLU A 1 -11.91 -24.02 -7.12
N ASN A 2 -11.71 -23.06 -8.03
CA ASN A 2 -11.77 -23.34 -9.46
C ASN A 2 -10.57 -24.20 -9.89
N GLY A 3 -10.81 -25.22 -10.72
CA GLY A 3 -9.73 -26.02 -11.29
C GLY A 3 -8.89 -25.23 -12.31
N VAL A 4 -7.76 -25.78 -12.72
CA VAL A 4 -6.94 -25.22 -13.81
C VAL A 4 -7.54 -25.68 -15.15
N VAL A 5 -7.83 -24.74 -16.03
CA VAL A 5 -8.37 -25.02 -17.38
C VAL A 5 -7.32 -24.89 -18.47
N TYR A 6 -6.31 -24.06 -18.24
CA TYR A 6 -5.15 -23.90 -19.12
C TYR A 6 -3.91 -23.58 -18.33
N GLN A 7 -2.79 -24.23 -18.66
CA GLN A 7 -1.52 -23.98 -17.98
C GLN A 7 -0.34 -24.21 -18.90
N ILE A 8 0.62 -23.29 -18.88
CA ILE A 8 1.94 -23.50 -19.41
C ILE A 8 2.81 -23.97 -18.23
N ILE A 9 3.42 -25.14 -18.38
CA ILE A 9 4.32 -25.74 -17.41
C ILE A 9 5.70 -25.86 -18.04
N ASP A 10 6.72 -25.48 -17.28
CA ASP A 10 8.10 -25.76 -17.61
C ASP A 10 8.48 -27.11 -16.98
N ASN A 11 8.69 -28.13 -17.82
CA ASN A 11 8.88 -29.51 -17.36
C ASN A 11 10.25 -29.78 -16.71
N GLU A 12 11.15 -28.80 -16.69
CA GLU A 12 12.53 -29.01 -16.26
C GLU A 12 12.72 -28.84 -14.74
N ASP A 13 11.69 -28.37 -14.04
CA ASP A 13 11.77 -28.08 -12.59
C ASP A 13 12.00 -29.34 -11.72
N ALA A 14 11.61 -30.50 -12.21
CA ALA A 14 11.72 -31.76 -11.48
C ALA A 14 13.18 -32.19 -11.25
N ALA A 15 14.04 -31.99 -12.24
CA ALA A 15 15.45 -32.42 -12.17
C ALA A 15 16.33 -31.38 -11.45
N ALA A 16 16.04 -30.08 -11.60
CA ALA A 16 16.87 -29.00 -11.09
C ALA A 16 16.79 -28.77 -9.57
N LYS A 17 15.78 -29.32 -8.90
CA LYS A 17 15.55 -29.09 -7.47
C LYS A 17 15.84 -30.29 -6.57
N GLY A 18 16.78 -31.15 -6.96
CA GLY A 18 17.24 -32.24 -6.11
C GLY A 18 16.20 -33.35 -5.93
N ILE A 19 15.41 -33.61 -6.97
CA ILE A 19 14.60 -34.83 -7.04
C ILE A 19 15.56 -36.00 -7.16
N SER A 20 15.69 -36.77 -6.11
CA SER A 20 16.41 -38.03 -6.17
C SER A 20 15.60 -39.02 -7.00
N PHE A 21 16.15 -39.48 -8.10
CA PHE A 21 15.57 -40.56 -8.87
C PHE A 21 15.54 -41.83 -8.02
N PRO A 22 14.47 -42.60 -8.06
CA PRO A 22 14.37 -43.84 -7.27
C PRO A 22 15.45 -44.84 -7.69
N GLU A 23 15.85 -45.67 -6.74
CA GLU A 23 16.73 -46.82 -6.99
C GLU A 23 16.11 -47.73 -8.06
N GLY A 24 16.77 -47.90 -9.20
CA GLY A 24 16.27 -48.65 -10.35
C GLY A 24 15.69 -47.82 -11.51
N TYR A 25 15.75 -46.49 -11.46
CA TYR A 25 15.37 -45.63 -12.59
C TYR A 25 16.30 -45.91 -13.81
N ALA A 26 15.70 -46.34 -14.92
CA ALA A 26 16.41 -46.70 -16.15
C ALA A 26 16.56 -45.53 -17.16
N GLY A 27 16.22 -44.28 -16.72
CA GLY A 27 16.39 -43.09 -17.54
C GLY A 27 17.83 -42.56 -17.56
N PRO A 28 18.15 -41.53 -18.34
CA PRO A 28 19.47 -40.95 -18.37
C PRO A 28 19.80 -40.37 -16.99
N VAL A 29 20.82 -40.94 -16.33
CA VAL A 29 21.39 -40.41 -15.09
C VAL A 29 22.57 -39.55 -15.49
N PHE A 30 22.49 -38.24 -15.28
CA PHE A 30 23.61 -37.33 -15.45
C PHE A 30 24.40 -37.27 -14.15
N SER A 31 25.72 -37.29 -14.21
CA SER A 31 26.56 -36.93 -13.07
C SER A 31 26.39 -35.43 -12.79
N ASP A 32 26.68 -34.98 -11.56
CA ASP A 32 26.61 -33.56 -11.18
C ASP A 32 27.41 -32.66 -12.11
N ALA A 33 28.52 -33.18 -12.68
CA ALA A 33 29.36 -32.45 -13.65
C ALA A 33 28.67 -32.36 -15.02
N GLU A 34 28.11 -33.46 -15.51
CA GLU A 34 27.36 -33.50 -16.79
C GLU A 34 26.07 -32.68 -16.69
N TYR A 35 25.45 -32.66 -15.51
CA TYR A 35 24.29 -31.83 -15.26
C TYR A 35 24.63 -30.35 -15.27
N SER A 36 25.70 -29.93 -14.57
CA SER A 36 26.21 -28.54 -14.60
C SER A 36 26.64 -28.09 -15.99
N GLU A 37 27.22 -28.98 -16.78
CA GLU A 37 27.58 -28.71 -18.17
C GLU A 37 26.35 -28.60 -19.07
N ALA A 38 25.35 -29.45 -18.88
CA ALA A 38 24.06 -29.39 -19.56
C ALA A 38 23.24 -28.13 -19.17
N GLU A 39 23.24 -27.73 -17.89
CA GLU A 39 22.68 -26.47 -17.43
C GLU A 39 23.38 -25.27 -18.06
N GLY A 40 24.71 -25.25 -18.08
CA GLY A 40 25.50 -24.22 -18.74
C GLY A 40 25.17 -24.13 -20.23
N TRP A 41 25.12 -25.26 -20.91
CA TRP A 41 24.78 -25.35 -22.33
C TRP A 41 23.31 -24.90 -22.60
N MET A 42 22.37 -25.33 -21.80
CA MET A 42 20.96 -24.91 -21.93
C MET A 42 20.76 -23.44 -21.58
N SER A 43 21.47 -22.93 -20.57
CA SER A 43 21.34 -21.56 -20.14
C SER A 43 21.90 -20.54 -21.13
N GLU A 44 23.04 -20.85 -21.80
CA GLU A 44 23.69 -19.89 -22.69
C GLU A 44 23.22 -20.03 -24.15
N ALA A 45 23.04 -21.25 -24.67
CA ALA A 45 22.68 -21.47 -26.07
C ALA A 45 21.18 -21.25 -26.37
N ASN A 46 20.30 -21.38 -25.37
CA ASN A 46 18.84 -21.33 -25.54
C ASN A 46 18.15 -20.09 -24.97
N LYS A 47 18.86 -19.24 -24.22
CA LYS A 47 18.28 -18.01 -23.66
C LYS A 47 17.80 -17.03 -24.73
N SER A 48 18.36 -17.02 -25.90
CA SER A 48 18.05 -16.05 -26.97
C SER A 48 17.04 -16.52 -28.00
N GLU A 49 16.73 -17.82 -28.09
CA GLU A 49 15.96 -18.36 -29.21
C GLU A 49 14.58 -18.97 -28.85
N ARG A 50 14.23 -19.10 -27.56
CA ARG A 50 12.96 -19.69 -27.14
C ARG A 50 11.99 -18.65 -26.57
N THR A 51 11.69 -17.63 -27.34
CA THR A 51 10.51 -16.83 -27.06
C THR A 51 9.30 -17.52 -27.69
N ASN A 52 8.61 -18.34 -26.94
CA ASN A 52 7.35 -18.92 -27.37
C ASN A 52 6.19 -17.94 -27.06
N THR A 53 5.22 -17.91 -27.95
CA THR A 53 3.99 -17.17 -27.74
C THR A 53 2.84 -18.14 -27.80
N SER A 54 2.07 -18.19 -26.73
CA SER A 54 0.81 -18.94 -26.65
C SER A 54 -0.36 -17.97 -26.68
N VAL A 55 -1.35 -18.23 -27.50
CA VAL A 55 -2.57 -17.42 -27.61
C VAL A 55 -3.77 -18.30 -27.30
N LEU A 56 -4.57 -17.89 -26.33
CA LEU A 56 -5.82 -18.51 -25.95
C LEU A 56 -6.96 -17.55 -26.30
N ASN A 57 -7.77 -17.91 -27.31
CA ASN A 57 -8.96 -17.18 -27.67
C ASN A 57 -10.19 -17.88 -27.07
N ILE A 58 -11.01 -17.15 -26.33
CA ILE A 58 -12.21 -17.65 -25.66
C ILE A 58 -13.38 -16.89 -26.26
N ALA A 59 -14.20 -17.61 -27.05
CA ALA A 59 -15.32 -17.08 -27.79
C ALA A 59 -16.60 -17.85 -27.47
N ASP A 60 -17.73 -17.16 -27.33
CA ASP A 60 -19.09 -17.72 -27.14
C ASP A 60 -19.19 -18.80 -26.04
N LYS A 61 -18.40 -18.71 -24.97
CA LYS A 61 -18.33 -19.69 -23.88
C LYS A 61 -18.17 -19.04 -22.53
N ASP A 62 -18.79 -19.69 -21.53
CA ASP A 62 -18.51 -19.45 -20.13
C ASP A 62 -17.45 -20.45 -19.66
N LEU A 63 -16.28 -19.94 -19.31
CA LEU A 63 -15.16 -20.73 -18.81
C LEU A 63 -15.02 -20.52 -17.31
N GLN A 64 -15.10 -21.61 -16.55
CA GLN A 64 -14.83 -21.59 -15.11
C GLN A 64 -13.54 -22.33 -14.82
N GLY A 65 -12.54 -21.60 -14.34
CA GLY A 65 -11.26 -22.14 -13.95
C GLY A 65 -10.10 -21.19 -14.22
N ASN A 66 -8.95 -21.57 -13.68
CA ASN A 66 -7.76 -20.73 -13.69
C ASN A 66 -6.91 -20.94 -14.96
N ILE A 67 -6.28 -19.88 -15.39
CA ILE A 67 -5.39 -19.83 -16.56
C ILE A 67 -4.02 -19.35 -16.07
N TYR A 68 -2.99 -20.21 -16.20
CA TYR A 68 -1.69 -19.93 -15.62
C TYR A 68 -0.54 -19.99 -16.63
N ASN A 69 0.41 -19.09 -16.47
CA ASN A 69 1.71 -19.13 -17.14
C ASN A 69 2.81 -19.38 -16.11
N GLY A 70 3.20 -20.63 -15.96
CA GLY A 70 4.29 -21.07 -15.08
C GLY A 70 5.60 -21.34 -15.79
N SER A 71 5.86 -20.67 -16.93
CA SER A 71 7.08 -20.81 -17.71
C SER A 71 8.21 -19.89 -17.21
N GLY A 72 9.40 -20.08 -17.77
CA GLY A 72 10.52 -19.15 -17.64
C GLY A 72 11.59 -19.53 -16.63
N TYR A 73 11.61 -20.76 -16.18
CA TYR A 73 12.57 -21.23 -15.17
C TYR A 73 14.03 -21.22 -15.68
N TYR A 74 14.27 -21.54 -16.97
CA TYR A 74 15.61 -21.55 -17.60
C TYR A 74 15.84 -20.40 -18.57
N GLY A 75 15.15 -19.28 -18.42
CA GLY A 75 15.29 -18.11 -19.29
C GLY A 75 14.60 -18.27 -20.66
N ALA A 76 13.80 -19.32 -20.84
CA ALA A 76 12.89 -19.44 -21.96
C ALA A 76 11.67 -18.58 -21.68
N ALA A 77 11.56 -17.42 -22.32
CA ALA A 77 10.40 -16.57 -22.18
C ALA A 77 9.21 -17.19 -22.94
N ASN A 78 8.12 -17.44 -22.25
CA ASN A 78 6.84 -17.80 -22.86
C ASN A 78 5.84 -16.70 -22.56
N LYS A 79 5.34 -16.05 -23.58
CA LYS A 79 4.28 -15.06 -23.48
C LYS A 79 2.93 -15.74 -23.67
N LEU A 80 2.07 -15.66 -22.66
CA LEU A 80 0.68 -16.07 -22.76
C LEU A 80 -0.19 -14.85 -23.08
N THR A 81 -0.97 -14.91 -24.15
CA THR A 81 -2.02 -13.95 -24.46
C THR A 81 -3.38 -14.62 -24.31
N VAL A 82 -4.27 -14.04 -23.51
CA VAL A 82 -5.64 -14.48 -23.32
C VAL A 82 -6.57 -13.41 -23.88
N ASN A 83 -7.34 -13.77 -24.91
CA ASN A 83 -8.37 -12.92 -25.48
C ASN A 83 -9.74 -13.44 -25.05
N ILE A 84 -10.53 -12.61 -24.38
CA ILE A 84 -11.90 -12.89 -23.97
C ILE A 84 -12.80 -12.10 -24.91
N GLU A 85 -13.36 -12.80 -25.90
CA GLU A 85 -14.08 -12.22 -27.01
C GLU A 85 -15.54 -11.87 -26.66
N ASP A 86 -16.25 -11.25 -27.57
CA ASP A 86 -17.65 -10.88 -27.41
C ASP A 86 -18.51 -12.13 -27.11
N GLY A 87 -19.38 -12.02 -26.11
CA GLY A 87 -20.24 -13.11 -25.64
C GLY A 87 -19.52 -14.17 -24.79
N ALA A 88 -18.20 -14.04 -24.55
CA ALA A 88 -17.45 -14.95 -23.70
C ALA A 88 -17.35 -14.45 -22.26
N SER A 89 -17.30 -15.37 -21.30
CA SER A 89 -16.94 -15.06 -19.91
C SER A 89 -15.88 -16.01 -19.37
N VAL A 90 -14.99 -15.46 -18.53
CA VAL A 90 -14.01 -16.22 -17.77
C VAL A 90 -14.20 -15.91 -16.29
N THR A 91 -14.40 -16.97 -15.47
CA THR A 91 -14.39 -16.87 -14.01
C THR A 91 -13.22 -17.66 -13.48
N GLY A 92 -12.21 -16.97 -12.96
CA GLY A 92 -10.98 -17.58 -12.46
C GLY A 92 -9.81 -16.61 -12.44
N ALA A 93 -8.69 -17.03 -11.85
CA ALA A 93 -7.44 -16.31 -11.92
C ALA A 93 -6.79 -16.47 -13.30
N ILE A 94 -6.25 -15.37 -13.84
CA ILE A 94 -5.40 -15.38 -15.05
C ILE A 94 -4.04 -14.80 -14.63
N SER A 95 -3.02 -15.65 -14.47
CA SER A 95 -1.82 -15.22 -13.75
C SER A 95 -0.51 -15.80 -14.29
N ALA A 96 0.53 -14.96 -14.23
CA ALA A 96 1.88 -15.46 -14.13
C ALA A 96 2.07 -16.19 -12.81
N THR A 97 2.73 -17.36 -12.83
CA THR A 97 2.91 -18.18 -11.63
C THR A 97 4.31 -18.79 -11.58
N THR A 98 4.77 -19.07 -10.36
CA THR A 98 5.78 -20.12 -10.15
C THR A 98 5.06 -21.43 -9.87
N ILE A 99 5.65 -22.54 -10.32
CA ILE A 99 5.09 -23.88 -10.15
C ILE A 99 5.91 -24.69 -9.18
N LYS A 100 5.25 -25.57 -8.45
CA LYS A 100 5.90 -26.66 -7.69
C LYS A 100 5.11 -27.93 -7.91
N HIS A 101 5.84 -29.02 -8.16
CA HIS A 101 5.23 -30.34 -8.20
C HIS A 101 4.83 -30.77 -6.79
N THR A 102 3.65 -31.34 -6.67
CA THR A 102 3.08 -31.78 -5.38
C THR A 102 2.56 -33.21 -5.52
N THR A 103 2.59 -33.97 -4.42
CA THR A 103 2.10 -35.37 -4.38
C THR A 103 0.65 -35.47 -3.92
N ASP A 104 0.05 -34.38 -3.50
CA ASP A 104 -1.27 -34.32 -2.87
C ASP A 104 -2.23 -33.30 -3.51
N GLY A 105 -1.99 -32.96 -4.77
CA GLY A 105 -2.82 -31.99 -5.50
C GLY A 105 -2.71 -30.55 -4.98
N GLY A 106 -1.54 -30.17 -4.46
CA GLY A 106 -1.26 -28.80 -4.03
C GLY A 106 -1.61 -28.49 -2.58
N LYS A 107 -1.97 -29.48 -1.79
CA LYS A 107 -2.29 -29.27 -0.37
C LYS A 107 -1.05 -29.03 0.49
N THR A 108 0.07 -29.67 0.14
CA THR A 108 1.35 -29.45 0.80
C THR A 108 2.46 -29.26 -0.23
N GLN A 109 3.45 -28.42 0.10
CA GLN A 109 4.67 -28.29 -0.72
C GLN A 109 5.55 -29.52 -0.45
N ASN A 110 5.43 -30.55 -1.24
CA ASN A 110 6.32 -31.70 -1.14
C ASN A 110 7.50 -31.53 -2.10
N THR A 111 8.71 -31.56 -1.57
CA THR A 111 9.95 -31.35 -2.34
C THR A 111 10.52 -32.67 -2.90
N SER A 112 9.92 -33.82 -2.56
CA SER A 112 10.35 -35.11 -3.06
C SER A 112 9.22 -35.81 -3.80
N ILE A 113 9.33 -35.91 -5.11
CA ILE A 113 8.42 -36.71 -5.95
C ILE A 113 8.89 -38.16 -5.89
N LYS A 114 7.99 -39.07 -5.51
CA LYS A 114 8.26 -40.51 -5.55
C LYS A 114 8.03 -41.02 -6.98
N GLU A 115 8.66 -42.15 -7.35
CA GLU A 115 8.49 -42.78 -8.66
C GLU A 115 7.02 -42.98 -9.07
N ALA A 116 6.17 -43.33 -8.10
CA ALA A 116 4.73 -43.50 -8.32
C ALA A 116 4.03 -42.16 -8.74
N ASP A 117 4.64 -41.03 -8.45
CA ASP A 117 4.06 -39.70 -8.67
C ASP A 117 4.53 -39.09 -10.00
N TYR A 118 5.57 -39.66 -10.65
CA TYR A 118 6.05 -39.21 -11.96
C TYR A 118 4.98 -39.26 -13.05
N ASN A 119 4.03 -40.20 -12.94
CA ASN A 119 2.92 -40.29 -13.87
C ASN A 119 1.79 -39.27 -13.56
N GLN A 120 1.94 -38.47 -12.51
CA GLN A 120 0.98 -37.49 -12.07
C GLN A 120 1.47 -36.05 -12.34
N ILE A 121 2.09 -35.84 -13.52
CA ILE A 121 2.66 -34.56 -13.97
C ILE A 121 1.64 -33.39 -13.96
N GLY A 122 0.36 -33.68 -13.75
CA GLY A 122 -0.70 -32.69 -13.59
C GLY A 122 -0.90 -32.17 -12.15
N HIS A 123 -0.15 -32.64 -11.17
CA HIS A 123 -0.29 -32.22 -9.77
C HIS A 123 0.71 -31.10 -9.45
N VAL A 124 0.50 -29.94 -10.03
CA VAL A 124 1.31 -28.76 -9.76
C VAL A 124 0.55 -27.76 -8.90
N MET A 125 1.26 -27.17 -7.95
CA MET A 125 0.78 -26.01 -7.22
C MET A 125 1.26 -24.75 -7.93
N ASN A 126 0.33 -23.87 -8.26
CA ASN A 126 0.61 -22.56 -8.85
C ASN A 126 0.59 -21.49 -7.76
N THR A 127 1.65 -20.71 -7.69
CA THR A 127 1.70 -19.51 -6.83
C THR A 127 1.89 -18.29 -7.71
N PRO A 128 1.02 -17.27 -7.62
CA PRO A 128 1.16 -16.05 -8.41
C PRO A 128 2.55 -15.43 -8.23
N TYR A 129 3.28 -15.32 -9.33
CA TYR A 129 4.65 -14.78 -9.33
C TYR A 129 5.10 -14.44 -10.76
N TYR A 130 5.65 -13.25 -10.96
CA TYR A 130 6.29 -12.85 -12.21
C TYR A 130 7.81 -13.02 -12.10
N ASN A 131 8.39 -13.86 -12.96
CA ASN A 131 9.83 -14.19 -12.94
C ASN A 131 10.65 -13.45 -14.01
N GLY A 132 10.03 -12.54 -14.79
CA GLY A 132 10.68 -11.83 -15.89
C GLY A 132 10.62 -12.53 -17.24
N GLY A 133 10.07 -13.76 -17.32
CA GLY A 133 9.95 -14.54 -18.56
C GLY A 133 8.56 -15.14 -18.80
N ASN A 134 7.67 -15.08 -17.81
CA ASN A 134 6.32 -15.66 -17.86
C ASN A 134 5.23 -14.59 -18.08
N ASP A 135 5.40 -13.76 -19.10
CA ASP A 135 4.43 -12.70 -19.43
C ASP A 135 3.01 -13.23 -19.58
N VAL A 136 2.06 -12.47 -19.02
CA VAL A 136 0.62 -12.68 -19.19
C VAL A 136 -0.03 -11.42 -19.71
N VAL A 137 -0.59 -11.51 -20.91
CA VAL A 137 -1.37 -10.44 -21.56
C VAL A 137 -2.82 -10.86 -21.59
N VAL A 138 -3.70 -10.02 -21.06
CA VAL A 138 -5.15 -10.23 -21.06
C VAL A 138 -5.81 -9.13 -21.85
N ASN A 139 -6.61 -9.51 -22.82
CA ASN A 139 -7.47 -8.61 -23.58
C ASN A 139 -8.92 -9.02 -23.31
N VAL A 140 -9.68 -8.14 -22.64
CA VAL A 140 -11.13 -8.29 -22.48
C VAL A 140 -11.76 -7.43 -23.54
N GLU A 141 -12.27 -8.06 -24.60
CA GLU A 141 -12.84 -7.39 -25.75
C GLU A 141 -14.25 -6.88 -25.46
N LYS A 142 -14.77 -6.02 -26.31
CA LYS A 142 -16.12 -5.51 -26.17
C LYS A 142 -17.12 -6.67 -26.06
N GLY A 143 -17.97 -6.65 -25.03
CA GLY A 143 -18.93 -7.73 -24.73
C GLY A 143 -18.33 -8.93 -23.98
N GLY A 144 -17.01 -9.02 -23.88
CA GLY A 144 -16.31 -10.01 -23.06
C GLY A 144 -16.40 -9.68 -21.56
N THR A 145 -16.37 -10.72 -20.74
CA THR A 145 -16.43 -10.59 -19.26
C THR A 145 -15.33 -11.40 -18.60
N TRP A 146 -14.61 -10.76 -17.68
CA TRP A 146 -13.69 -11.45 -16.76
C TRP A 146 -14.11 -11.21 -15.32
N VAL A 147 -14.33 -12.30 -14.59
CA VAL A 147 -14.54 -12.31 -13.15
C VAL A 147 -13.28 -12.89 -12.51
N ALA A 148 -12.46 -12.04 -11.93
CA ALA A 148 -11.28 -12.47 -11.21
C ALA A 148 -11.72 -13.25 -9.95
N ASP A 149 -11.26 -14.50 -9.83
CA ASP A 149 -11.49 -15.38 -8.69
C ASP A 149 -10.13 -15.96 -8.27
N GLY A 150 -9.48 -15.26 -7.34
CA GLY A 150 -8.10 -15.45 -6.92
C GLY A 150 -7.14 -14.37 -7.45
N THR A 151 -5.88 -14.47 -7.00
CA THR A 151 -4.83 -13.50 -7.34
C THR A 151 -4.29 -13.72 -8.75
N SER A 152 -4.27 -12.67 -9.53
CA SER A 152 -3.79 -12.62 -10.90
C SER A 152 -2.66 -11.59 -11.05
N ILE A 153 -1.46 -12.03 -11.45
CA ILE A 153 -0.34 -11.17 -11.81
C ILE A 153 -0.28 -11.08 -13.34
N ILE A 154 -0.48 -9.89 -13.87
CA ILE A 154 -0.66 -9.62 -15.29
C ILE A 154 0.35 -8.58 -15.74
N THR A 155 1.10 -8.87 -16.80
CA THR A 155 2.05 -7.91 -17.38
C THR A 155 1.36 -6.86 -18.24
N LYS A 156 0.22 -7.20 -18.85
CA LYS A 156 -0.60 -6.23 -19.58
C LYS A 156 -2.07 -6.64 -19.58
N LEU A 157 -2.94 -5.74 -19.12
CA LEU A 157 -4.40 -5.87 -19.19
C LEU A 157 -4.98 -4.77 -20.06
N THR A 158 -5.70 -5.14 -21.12
CA THR A 158 -6.50 -4.22 -21.94
C THR A 158 -7.97 -4.51 -21.72
N ILE A 159 -8.75 -3.51 -21.35
CA ILE A 159 -10.20 -3.60 -21.16
C ILE A 159 -10.84 -2.73 -22.24
N ALA A 160 -11.47 -3.32 -23.23
CA ALA A 160 -12.13 -2.57 -24.29
C ALA A 160 -13.37 -1.81 -23.78
N ASP A 161 -13.79 -0.78 -24.50
CA ASP A 161 -15.07 -0.13 -24.23
C ASP A 161 -16.22 -1.15 -24.37
N GLY A 162 -17.05 -1.26 -23.33
CA GLY A 162 -18.14 -2.23 -23.25
C GLY A 162 -17.74 -3.63 -22.82
N ALA A 163 -16.49 -3.84 -22.39
CA ALA A 163 -16.04 -5.02 -21.67
C ALA A 163 -16.34 -4.91 -20.17
N THR A 164 -16.42 -6.04 -19.48
CA THR A 164 -16.66 -6.10 -18.02
C THR A 164 -15.54 -6.84 -17.32
N VAL A 165 -14.99 -6.22 -16.25
CA VAL A 165 -14.07 -6.87 -15.33
C VAL A 165 -14.58 -6.72 -13.91
N THR A 166 -14.80 -7.85 -13.23
CA THR A 166 -15.23 -7.91 -11.83
C THR A 166 -14.05 -8.40 -10.98
N TYR A 167 -13.73 -7.67 -9.92
CA TYR A 167 -12.59 -7.96 -9.05
C TYR A 167 -12.83 -7.36 -7.65
N GLY A 168 -12.08 -7.80 -6.65
CA GLY A 168 -12.09 -7.22 -5.29
C GLY A 168 -11.14 -6.03 -5.17
N SER A 169 -9.87 -6.20 -5.62
CA SER A 169 -8.87 -5.14 -5.62
C SER A 169 -7.94 -5.23 -6.82
N ALA A 170 -7.31 -4.10 -7.18
CA ALA A 170 -6.23 -4.06 -8.16
C ALA A 170 -5.13 -3.11 -7.68
N LYS A 171 -3.86 -3.48 -7.93
CA LYS A 171 -2.67 -2.71 -7.56
C LYS A 171 -1.71 -2.61 -8.75
N ASP A 172 -1.02 -1.48 -8.85
CA ASP A 172 0.08 -1.29 -9.80
C ASP A 172 1.37 -2.01 -9.33
N ALA A 173 2.44 -1.91 -10.13
CA ALA A 173 3.75 -2.52 -9.83
C ALA A 173 4.38 -2.03 -8.51
N ASN A 174 3.95 -0.88 -7.97
CA ASN A 174 4.42 -0.30 -6.71
C ASN A 174 3.52 -0.70 -5.53
N GLY A 175 2.49 -1.51 -5.76
CA GLY A 175 1.52 -1.90 -4.74
C GLY A 175 0.43 -0.84 -4.45
N LYS A 176 0.38 0.26 -5.23
CA LYS A 176 -0.64 1.30 -5.08
C LYS A 176 -1.97 0.79 -5.64
N ALA A 177 -3.04 0.97 -4.88
CA ALA A 177 -4.40 0.65 -5.34
C ALA A 177 -4.78 1.46 -6.59
N ILE A 178 -5.35 0.76 -7.57
CA ILE A 178 -5.84 1.33 -8.82
C ILE A 178 -7.26 0.87 -9.09
N LYS A 179 -8.02 1.68 -9.84
CA LYS A 179 -9.33 1.31 -10.33
C LYS A 179 -9.23 0.89 -11.79
N LEU A 180 -9.78 -0.29 -12.11
CA LEU A 180 -9.86 -0.76 -13.47
C LEU A 180 -11.11 -0.18 -14.14
N GLU A 181 -10.94 0.36 -15.36
CA GLU A 181 -12.00 1.01 -16.13
C GLU A 181 -11.98 0.52 -17.58
N ALA A 182 -13.17 0.42 -18.19
CA ALA A 182 -13.29 0.12 -19.62
C ALA A 182 -12.62 1.23 -20.47
N GLY A 183 -12.11 0.86 -21.64
CA GLY A 183 -11.35 1.74 -22.53
C GLY A 183 -9.89 1.97 -22.11
N LYS A 184 -9.41 1.29 -21.07
CA LYS A 184 -8.06 1.48 -20.51
C LYS A 184 -7.15 0.27 -20.69
N THR A 185 -5.86 0.56 -20.68
CA THR A 185 -4.78 -0.44 -20.63
C THR A 185 -3.91 -0.21 -19.39
N TYR A 186 -3.57 -1.30 -18.73
CA TYR A 186 -2.77 -1.31 -17.51
C TYR A 186 -1.56 -2.24 -17.71
N GLU A 187 -0.42 -1.90 -17.11
CA GLU A 187 0.81 -2.68 -17.19
C GLU A 187 1.32 -3.06 -15.80
N ASN A 188 1.82 -4.29 -15.67
CA ASN A 188 2.42 -4.84 -14.46
C ASN A 188 1.52 -4.67 -13.23
N ILE A 189 0.33 -5.24 -13.29
CA ILE A 189 -0.68 -5.13 -12.25
C ILE A 189 -0.92 -6.46 -11.53
N THR A 190 -1.38 -6.35 -10.29
CA THR A 190 -1.96 -7.46 -9.53
C THR A 190 -3.45 -7.21 -9.39
N VAL A 191 -4.27 -8.18 -9.77
CA VAL A 191 -5.74 -8.19 -9.58
C VAL A 191 -6.10 -9.32 -8.62
N SER A 192 -7.00 -9.06 -7.66
CA SER A 192 -7.46 -10.04 -6.67
C SER A 192 -8.98 -10.03 -6.55
N ASP A 193 -9.55 -11.17 -6.22
CA ASP A 193 -10.95 -11.33 -5.79
C ASP A 193 -11.20 -10.73 -4.40
N GLN A 194 -10.15 -10.60 -3.58
CA GLN A 194 -10.25 -10.05 -2.23
C GLN A 194 -10.21 -8.53 -2.27
N PRO A 195 -11.02 -7.84 -1.45
CA PRO A 195 -10.89 -6.42 -1.23
C PRO A 195 -9.48 -6.05 -0.77
N ASP A 196 -9.05 -4.83 -1.06
CA ASP A 196 -7.78 -4.34 -0.50
C ASP A 196 -7.94 -4.15 1.02
N GLU A 197 -7.49 -5.14 1.78
CA GLU A 197 -7.48 -5.09 3.25
C GLU A 197 -6.35 -4.24 3.83
N THR A 198 -5.57 -3.56 2.99
CA THR A 198 -4.63 -2.56 3.52
C THR A 198 -5.48 -1.52 4.23
N PRO A 199 -5.32 -1.32 5.57
CA PRO A 199 -6.08 -0.29 6.26
C PRO A 199 -5.85 1.02 5.52
N ALA A 200 -6.92 1.62 5.05
CA ALA A 200 -6.84 2.88 4.36
C ALA A 200 -6.18 3.89 5.30
N TYR A 201 -5.15 4.58 4.82
CA TYR A 201 -4.31 5.44 5.63
C TYR A 201 -5.15 6.50 6.36
N THR A 202 -4.93 6.63 7.66
CA THR A 202 -5.48 7.71 8.48
C THR A 202 -4.34 8.50 9.10
N GLY A 203 -4.29 9.81 8.82
CA GLY A 203 -3.24 10.69 9.32
C GLY A 203 -2.84 11.78 8.33
N LEU A 204 -1.74 12.49 8.63
CA LEU A 204 -1.20 13.55 7.78
C LEU A 204 -0.29 12.96 6.71
N ALA A 205 -0.58 13.22 5.44
CA ALA A 205 0.29 12.86 4.31
C ALA A 205 0.35 13.96 3.27
N GLN A 206 1.45 13.98 2.52
CA GLN A 206 1.64 14.91 1.41
C GLN A 206 1.05 14.32 0.12
N ALA A 207 0.21 15.08 -0.56
CA ALA A 207 -0.33 14.72 -1.86
C ALA A 207 0.70 14.95 -2.98
N GLU A 208 0.42 14.47 -4.18
CA GLU A 208 1.31 14.59 -5.35
C GLU A 208 1.62 16.05 -5.74
N ASP A 209 0.71 16.97 -5.42
CA ASP A 209 0.88 18.41 -5.64
C ASP A 209 1.75 19.11 -4.57
N GLY A 210 2.29 18.32 -3.62
CA GLY A 210 3.09 18.83 -2.51
C GLY A 210 2.27 19.38 -1.34
N THR A 211 0.95 19.36 -1.39
CA THR A 211 0.07 19.84 -0.31
C THR A 211 -0.09 18.77 0.77
N TRP A 212 -0.05 19.19 2.03
CA TRP A 212 -0.29 18.30 3.17
C TRP A 212 -1.77 18.28 3.54
N TYR A 213 -2.36 17.07 3.56
CA TYR A 213 -3.74 16.84 3.96
C TYR A 213 -3.85 15.83 5.09
N TYR A 214 -4.93 15.92 5.85
CA TYR A 214 -5.35 14.88 6.77
C TYR A 214 -6.26 13.91 6.03
N TYR A 215 -5.85 12.66 6.02
CA TYR A 215 -6.60 11.55 5.43
C TYR A 215 -7.35 10.79 6.51
N LEU A 216 -8.55 10.37 6.22
CA LEU A 216 -9.34 9.42 7.00
C LEU A 216 -9.76 8.29 6.06
N GLU A 217 -9.32 7.07 6.38
CA GLU A 217 -9.61 5.88 5.56
C GLU A 217 -9.24 6.07 4.07
N GLY A 218 -8.08 6.67 3.81
CA GLY A 218 -7.53 6.88 2.47
C GLY A 218 -8.08 8.08 1.71
N GLU A 219 -9.13 8.74 2.20
CA GLU A 219 -9.75 9.91 1.58
C GLU A 219 -9.35 11.20 2.31
N ILE A 220 -9.24 12.31 1.59
CA ILE A 220 -8.99 13.62 2.22
C ILE A 220 -10.20 13.96 3.09
N ALA A 221 -9.97 14.15 4.38
CA ALA A 221 -11.02 14.43 5.35
C ALA A 221 -11.42 15.92 5.35
N TYR A 222 -12.05 16.38 4.29
CA TYR A 222 -12.59 17.73 4.23
C TYR A 222 -13.58 17.98 5.37
N GLY A 223 -13.47 19.16 6.02
CA GLY A 223 -14.29 19.52 7.18
C GLY A 223 -13.68 19.16 8.54
N ILE A 224 -12.56 18.41 8.59
CA ILE A 224 -11.79 18.22 9.82
C ILE A 224 -10.89 19.42 10.04
N SER A 225 -10.97 20.01 11.24
CA SER A 225 -10.08 21.09 11.69
C SER A 225 -9.59 20.82 13.09
N GLY A 226 -8.33 21.22 13.40
CA GLY A 226 -7.71 21.00 14.70
C GLY A 226 -6.24 20.57 14.60
N LEU A 227 -5.72 19.96 15.67
CA LEU A 227 -4.34 19.49 15.72
C LEU A 227 -4.23 18.03 15.31
N ALA A 228 -3.37 17.72 14.36
CA ALA A 228 -3.02 16.37 13.93
C ALA A 228 -1.51 16.16 14.02
N GLN A 229 -1.09 14.92 14.29
CA GLN A 229 0.33 14.56 14.48
C GLN A 229 0.84 13.67 13.34
N ASN A 230 2.12 13.89 12.97
CA ASN A 230 2.92 12.96 12.18
C ASN A 230 4.33 12.86 12.78
N GLU A 231 5.27 12.22 12.08
CA GLU A 231 6.67 12.07 12.51
C GLU A 231 7.43 13.40 12.64
N TYR A 232 6.95 14.47 12.01
CA TYR A 232 7.56 15.82 12.06
C TYR A 232 6.98 16.70 13.17
N GLY A 233 5.90 16.30 13.83
CA GLY A 233 5.29 17.02 14.94
C GLY A 233 3.76 17.15 14.88
N TRP A 234 3.25 18.14 15.63
CA TRP A 234 1.83 18.48 15.67
C TRP A 234 1.54 19.68 14.79
N TRP A 235 0.58 19.53 13.88
CA TRP A 235 0.24 20.53 12.88
C TRP A 235 -1.23 20.94 12.98
N TYR A 236 -1.49 22.22 12.70
CA TYR A 236 -2.85 22.71 12.57
C TYR A 236 -3.42 22.37 11.20
N VAL A 237 -4.57 21.75 11.22
CA VAL A 237 -5.34 21.39 10.02
C VAL A 237 -6.59 22.25 9.98
N GLU A 238 -6.91 22.80 8.84
CA GLU A 238 -8.16 23.50 8.58
C GLU A 238 -8.82 22.92 7.33
N ASN A 239 -10.08 22.46 7.49
CA ASN A 239 -10.83 21.79 6.40
C ASN A 239 -10.03 20.68 5.70
N GLY A 240 -9.36 19.82 6.47
CA GLY A 240 -8.57 18.70 5.97
C GLY A 240 -7.19 19.06 5.44
N LYS A 241 -6.82 20.33 5.38
CA LYS A 241 -5.52 20.81 4.86
C LYS A 241 -4.67 21.39 5.98
N VAL A 242 -3.36 21.09 5.97
CA VAL A 242 -2.43 21.75 6.91
C VAL A 242 -2.31 23.23 6.56
N ASP A 243 -2.60 24.09 7.55
CA ASP A 243 -2.44 25.54 7.43
C ASP A 243 -1.15 25.99 8.11
N PHE A 244 -0.09 26.19 7.31
CA PHE A 244 1.21 26.69 7.77
C PHE A 244 1.21 28.18 8.16
N THR A 245 0.09 28.88 8.01
CA THR A 245 -0.01 30.30 8.37
C THR A 245 -0.67 30.52 9.72
N HIS A 246 -1.28 29.49 10.29
CA HIS A 246 -2.01 29.58 11.56
C HIS A 246 -1.08 29.95 12.72
N ASN A 247 -1.50 30.93 13.52
CA ASN A 247 -0.83 31.34 14.76
C ASN A 247 -1.90 31.54 15.83
N GLY A 248 -1.70 30.97 17.02
CA GLY A 248 -2.63 31.15 18.13
C GLY A 248 -2.76 29.92 19.02
N LEU A 249 -3.75 29.95 19.91
CA LEU A 249 -4.05 28.86 20.82
C LEU A 249 -5.06 27.91 20.19
N VAL A 250 -4.72 26.62 20.13
CA VAL A 250 -5.56 25.55 19.61
C VAL A 250 -5.71 24.44 20.64
N GLN A 251 -6.91 23.91 20.80
CA GLN A 251 -7.20 22.83 21.74
C GLN A 251 -7.18 21.45 21.07
N ASN A 252 -6.67 20.47 21.81
CA ASN A 252 -6.88 19.04 21.52
C ASN A 252 -7.20 18.28 22.83
N GLN A 253 -7.26 16.95 22.78
CA GLN A 253 -7.53 16.10 23.94
C GLN A 253 -6.48 16.21 25.07
N TYR A 254 -5.29 16.78 24.78
CA TYR A 254 -4.21 16.96 25.76
C TYR A 254 -4.15 18.36 26.37
N GLY A 255 -4.97 19.32 25.86
CA GLY A 255 -5.07 20.69 26.37
C GLY A 255 -4.97 21.76 25.29
N TRP A 256 -4.70 23.00 25.72
CA TRP A 256 -4.51 24.15 24.86
C TRP A 256 -3.02 24.37 24.54
N TRP A 257 -2.72 24.50 23.24
CA TRP A 257 -1.36 24.59 22.74
C TRP A 257 -1.17 25.84 21.89
N TYR A 258 0.00 26.45 22.01
CA TYR A 258 0.38 27.57 21.14
C TYR A 258 0.95 27.06 19.82
N VAL A 259 0.26 27.38 18.76
CA VAL A 259 0.65 27.10 17.39
C VAL A 259 1.32 28.34 16.80
N GLN A 260 2.42 28.14 16.11
CA GLN A 260 3.13 29.16 15.36
C GLN A 260 3.51 28.62 13.98
N ASN A 261 3.12 29.35 12.92
CA ASN A 261 3.31 28.92 11.54
C ASN A 261 2.80 27.50 11.29
N GLY A 262 1.61 27.19 11.80
CA GLY A 262 0.92 25.92 11.63
C GLY A 262 1.42 24.77 12.49
N GLN A 263 2.49 24.94 13.28
CA GLN A 263 3.06 23.89 14.12
C GLN A 263 3.01 24.26 15.61
N ILE A 264 2.80 23.29 16.52
CA ILE A 264 2.93 23.54 17.96
C ILE A 264 4.37 23.97 18.26
N ASN A 265 4.49 25.17 18.87
CA ASN A 265 5.76 25.67 19.37
C ASN A 265 5.94 25.33 20.84
N PHE A 266 6.59 24.21 21.15
CA PHE A 266 6.89 23.77 22.51
C PHE A 266 7.88 24.68 23.26
N ASN A 267 8.57 25.58 22.59
CA ASN A 267 9.51 26.52 23.21
C ASN A 267 8.85 27.85 23.60
N TYR A 268 7.60 28.08 23.21
CA TYR A 268 6.93 29.32 23.51
C TYR A 268 6.57 29.43 24.99
N THR A 269 6.97 30.54 25.62
CA THR A 269 6.55 30.93 26.96
C THR A 269 6.19 32.40 26.94
N GLY A 270 4.97 32.74 27.37
CA GLY A 270 4.45 34.10 27.31
C GLY A 270 2.94 34.16 27.33
N LEU A 271 2.37 35.32 27.01
CA LEU A 271 0.92 35.51 26.93
C LEU A 271 0.44 35.31 25.49
N ALA A 272 -0.59 34.48 25.33
CA ALA A 272 -1.28 34.27 24.07
C ALA A 272 -2.81 34.40 24.24
N GLN A 273 -3.51 34.82 23.20
CA GLN A 273 -4.95 35.10 23.23
C GLN A 273 -5.73 34.05 22.44
N ASN A 274 -6.92 33.71 22.94
CA ASN A 274 -8.00 33.05 22.20
C ASN A 274 -9.34 33.75 22.47
N GLU A 275 -10.43 33.17 22.03
CA GLU A 275 -11.81 33.66 22.22
C GLU A 275 -12.22 33.79 23.70
N TYR A 276 -11.51 33.11 24.60
CA TYR A 276 -11.81 33.14 26.07
C TYR A 276 -10.95 34.16 26.81
N GLY A 277 -9.94 34.80 26.17
CA GLY A 277 -9.10 35.83 26.74
C GLY A 277 -7.60 35.57 26.58
N TRP A 278 -6.79 36.27 27.41
CA TRP A 278 -5.34 36.16 27.45
C TRP A 278 -4.90 35.11 28.47
N TRP A 279 -4.03 34.20 28.04
CA TRP A 279 -3.56 33.07 28.83
C TRP A 279 -2.04 33.01 28.90
N TYR A 280 -1.52 32.57 30.04
CA TYR A 280 -0.10 32.29 30.20
C TYR A 280 0.22 30.89 29.67
N VAL A 281 1.10 30.87 28.72
CA VAL A 281 1.62 29.67 28.06
C VAL A 281 3.02 29.42 28.58
N GLU A 282 3.33 28.19 28.95
CA GLU A 282 4.65 27.74 29.34
C GLU A 282 4.98 26.45 28.61
N GLY A 283 6.16 26.44 27.91
CA GLY A 283 6.54 25.27 27.10
C GLY A 283 5.49 24.92 26.04
N GLY A 284 4.86 25.91 25.42
CA GLY A 284 3.86 25.72 24.35
C GLY A 284 2.47 25.37 24.84
N LYS A 285 2.24 25.15 26.14
CA LYS A 285 0.94 24.75 26.70
C LYS A 285 0.40 25.79 27.70
N ILE A 286 -0.92 26.02 27.74
CA ILE A 286 -1.49 26.89 28.77
C ILE A 286 -1.20 26.26 30.16
N ASN A 287 -0.60 27.08 31.05
CA ASN A 287 -0.39 26.72 32.44
C ASN A 287 -1.49 27.34 33.31
N PHE A 288 -2.53 26.57 33.60
CA PHE A 288 -3.65 27.00 34.45
C PHE A 288 -3.28 27.17 35.94
N ASN A 289 -2.08 26.77 36.36
CA ASN A 289 -1.63 26.94 37.74
C ASN A 289 -0.76 28.18 37.95
N TYR A 290 -0.50 28.94 36.88
CA TYR A 290 0.36 30.13 36.98
C TYR A 290 -0.42 31.29 37.63
N ASN A 291 0.15 31.82 38.70
CA ASN A 291 -0.42 32.93 39.50
C ASN A 291 0.67 33.95 39.82
N SER A 292 0.98 34.83 38.88
CA SER A 292 2.02 35.85 39.04
C SER A 292 1.86 36.99 38.04
N LEU A 293 2.95 37.61 37.63
CA LEU A 293 3.01 38.62 36.57
C LEU A 293 3.58 38.03 35.32
N ALA A 294 3.02 38.36 34.16
CA ALA A 294 3.58 38.05 32.85
C ALA A 294 3.41 39.23 31.90
N ALA A 295 4.31 39.31 30.89
CA ALA A 295 4.33 40.43 29.96
C ALA A 295 3.96 39.99 28.53
N ASN A 296 3.41 40.91 27.77
CA ASN A 296 3.28 40.89 26.30
C ASN A 296 3.65 42.29 25.74
N GLU A 297 3.41 42.50 24.46
CA GLU A 297 3.62 43.77 23.78
C GLU A 297 2.82 44.97 24.35
N TYR A 298 1.75 44.68 25.11
CA TYR A 298 0.89 45.70 25.73
C TYR A 298 1.29 46.02 27.17
N GLY A 299 2.23 45.30 27.78
CA GLY A 299 2.74 45.54 29.11
C GLY A 299 2.76 44.30 30.01
N TRP A 300 2.87 44.52 31.33
CA TRP A 300 2.87 43.49 32.35
C TRP A 300 1.50 43.35 32.98
N TRP A 301 1.07 42.14 33.16
CA TRP A 301 -0.28 41.78 33.58
C TRP A 301 -0.28 40.81 34.74
N LYS A 302 -1.27 40.96 35.62
CA LYS A 302 -1.57 40.00 36.69
C LYS A 302 -2.29 38.78 36.13
N ILE A 303 -1.72 37.61 36.41
CA ILE A 303 -2.25 36.31 36.00
C ILE A 303 -2.79 35.59 37.23
N ASP A 304 -4.01 35.08 37.15
CA ASP A 304 -4.64 34.21 38.13
C ASP A 304 -5.19 32.95 37.42
N GLY A 305 -4.81 31.77 37.90
CA GLY A 305 -5.21 30.52 37.26
C GLY A 305 -4.84 30.43 35.78
N GLY A 306 -3.68 30.99 35.39
CA GLY A 306 -3.21 31.02 34.00
C GLY A 306 -3.85 32.08 33.12
N LYS A 307 -4.87 32.82 33.58
CA LYS A 307 -5.61 33.85 32.82
C LYS A 307 -5.25 35.25 33.29
N VAL A 308 -5.18 36.20 32.34
CA VAL A 308 -5.04 37.62 32.73
C VAL A 308 -6.29 38.06 33.51
N ASN A 309 -6.06 38.57 34.71
CA ASN A 309 -7.12 39.10 35.58
C ASN A 309 -7.18 40.62 35.46
N PHE A 310 -8.06 41.12 34.63
CA PHE A 310 -8.27 42.57 34.42
C PHE A 310 -8.95 43.27 35.58
N ASP A 311 -9.56 42.54 36.53
CA ASP A 311 -10.29 43.12 37.67
C ASP A 311 -9.37 43.33 38.88
N PHE A 312 -8.17 42.78 38.87
CA PHE A 312 -7.25 42.84 40.00
C PHE A 312 -6.66 44.26 40.16
N THR A 313 -6.74 44.79 41.37
CA THR A 313 -6.04 46.02 41.76
C THR A 313 -5.41 45.76 43.13
N GLY A 314 -4.07 45.98 43.23
CA GLY A 314 -3.33 45.72 44.45
C GLY A 314 -1.82 45.65 44.23
N ALA A 315 -1.10 45.20 45.24
CA ALA A 315 0.34 44.94 45.13
C ALA A 315 0.60 43.45 44.85
N VAL A 316 1.52 43.14 43.95
CA VAL A 316 1.93 41.78 43.61
C VAL A 316 3.44 41.67 43.76
N GLU A 317 3.90 40.66 44.51
CA GLU A 317 5.31 40.34 44.59
C GLU A 317 5.75 39.54 43.34
N TYR A 318 6.83 40.00 42.70
CA TYR A 318 7.45 39.30 41.58
C TYR A 318 8.97 39.54 41.61
N ASN A 319 9.74 38.44 41.56
CA ASN A 319 11.21 38.49 41.65
C ASN A 319 11.72 39.31 42.83
N SER A 320 11.13 39.12 44.02
CA SER A 320 11.48 39.81 45.27
C SER A 320 11.26 41.33 45.27
N ALA A 321 10.44 41.83 44.37
CA ALA A 321 10.00 43.21 44.30
C ALA A 321 8.46 43.31 44.27
N TYR A 322 7.92 44.40 44.82
CA TYR A 322 6.47 44.64 44.82
C TYR A 322 6.11 45.59 43.67
N TYR A 323 5.11 45.21 42.90
CA TYR A 323 4.58 45.97 41.78
C TYR A 323 3.13 46.35 42.03
N THR A 324 2.81 47.62 41.75
CA THR A 324 1.45 48.06 41.83
C THR A 324 0.70 47.68 40.56
N VAL A 325 -0.42 47.00 40.74
CA VAL A 325 -1.30 46.59 39.62
C VAL A 325 -2.63 47.33 39.74
N VAL A 326 -3.08 47.92 38.65
CA VAL A 326 -4.40 48.61 38.55
C VAL A 326 -5.13 48.02 37.35
N ASN A 327 -6.36 47.50 37.58
CA ASN A 327 -7.16 46.85 36.53
C ASN A 327 -6.35 45.79 35.74
N GLY A 328 -5.64 44.94 36.47
CA GLY A 328 -4.84 43.87 35.89
C GLY A 328 -3.49 44.26 35.35
N LYS A 329 -3.22 45.56 35.12
CA LYS A 329 -1.98 46.05 34.49
C LYS A 329 -1.02 46.63 35.53
N VAL A 330 0.26 46.25 35.42
CA VAL A 330 1.31 46.86 36.24
C VAL A 330 1.49 48.34 35.86
N VAL A 331 1.55 49.21 36.87
CA VAL A 331 1.82 50.63 36.75
C VAL A 331 3.25 50.90 37.25
N PHE A 332 4.10 51.44 36.39
CA PHE A 332 5.48 51.79 36.68
C PHE A 332 5.59 53.25 37.14
#